data_ce85bd34318e485de14f81b9142d35e0
#
_entry.id   ce85bd34318e485de14f81b9142d35e0
#
_cell.length_a   1.000
_cell.length_b   1.000
_cell.length_c   1.000
_cell.angle_alpha   90.00
_cell.angle_beta   90.00
_cell.angle_gamma   90.00
#
_symmetry.space_group_name_H-M   'P 1'
#
loop_
_entity.id
_entity.type
_entity.pdbx_description
1 polymer ?
#
loop_
_entity_poly.entity_id
_entity_poly.type
_entity_poly.pdbx_seq_one_letter_code
_entity_poly.pdbx_strand_id
1 'polypeptide(L)'
;MNTAPDPIVIIGAGMAGLACATWLHRAGRPVLVLEAADAVGGRVRTDITPDGFRLDRGFQILLTNYPEARRMFDYGALNLRSYRSGALVRLADGEETTLENPLHAPSMAFAALASPIGTLKDKLLIGKLVAQLAGRPPEQLLAQPSVTTLAYLRNFGWSEQIIDSFFRPFFGGVYLDRELNTASNFFEFVFQQFMQSAVMVPALGMQQLPEQLANRLPAGSVRLNTPVVAVADGGRTVHLANGETLAAAAVVLATDGSATAHLLGASQPAALPLAARLTTCTYFATVGRAPSHGRRLLHLNARPGALVHNVSFSSEVSAAVAPTGQSLVSVSTHGEHGLSEEELTARLRTELVDWFGPMAAMWRHLRTYRIEEALPAYTPGHPMQQELRLSDTLFQCGDWVSYPSLNAALGTGRQVAELITKEVTS
;
A
#
# COMPACT_ATOMS: atom_id res chain seq x y z
N MET A 1 -39.12 -11.32 -24.54
CA MET A 1 -37.82 -10.62 -24.68
C MET A 1 -36.94 -11.15 -23.58
N ASN A 2 -35.88 -11.86 -23.91
CA ASN A 2 -34.95 -12.36 -22.92
C ASN A 2 -34.07 -11.18 -22.54
N THR A 3 -34.47 -10.38 -21.55
CA THR A 3 -33.60 -9.33 -20.99
C THR A 3 -32.43 -10.02 -20.32
N ALA A 4 -31.20 -9.67 -20.70
CA ALA A 4 -30.01 -10.15 -20.00
C ALA A 4 -30.19 -9.86 -18.49
N PRO A 5 -29.75 -10.77 -17.62
CA PRO A 5 -29.84 -10.53 -16.17
C PRO A 5 -29.08 -9.27 -15.77
N ASP A 6 -29.63 -8.54 -14.80
CA ASP A 6 -28.96 -7.37 -14.25
C ASP A 6 -27.53 -7.70 -13.79
N PRO A 7 -26.56 -6.84 -14.06
CA PRO A 7 -25.18 -7.10 -13.65
C PRO A 7 -25.01 -6.93 -12.12
N ILE A 8 -23.95 -7.56 -11.58
CA ILE A 8 -23.43 -7.18 -10.27
C ILE A 8 -22.64 -5.89 -10.48
N VAL A 9 -23.08 -4.80 -9.83
CA VAL A 9 -22.44 -3.50 -9.94
C VAL A 9 -21.39 -3.34 -8.82
N ILE A 10 -20.15 -3.05 -9.22
CA ILE A 10 -19.04 -2.84 -8.30
C ILE A 10 -18.65 -1.36 -8.36
N ILE A 11 -18.72 -0.68 -7.23
CA ILE A 11 -18.45 0.76 -7.12
C ILE A 11 -17.02 0.94 -6.62
N GLY A 12 -16.15 1.42 -7.51
CA GLY A 12 -14.71 1.59 -7.33
C GLY A 12 -13.88 0.54 -8.06
N ALA A 13 -12.97 0.99 -8.92
CA ALA A 13 -12.01 0.17 -9.65
C ALA A 13 -10.63 0.15 -8.97
N GLY A 14 -10.59 0.22 -7.64
CA GLY A 14 -9.41 -0.07 -6.82
C GLY A 14 -9.10 -1.57 -6.81
N MET A 15 -8.03 -1.95 -6.10
CA MET A 15 -7.57 -3.36 -6.08
C MET A 15 -8.64 -4.33 -5.55
N ALA A 16 -9.44 -3.94 -4.57
CA ALA A 16 -10.51 -4.76 -4.02
C ALA A 16 -11.65 -4.97 -5.03
N GLY A 17 -12.11 -3.89 -5.67
CA GLY A 17 -13.17 -3.95 -6.68
C GLY A 17 -12.77 -4.75 -7.91
N LEU A 18 -11.55 -4.56 -8.43
CA LEU A 18 -11.02 -5.32 -9.56
C LEU A 18 -10.83 -6.79 -9.22
N ALA A 19 -10.40 -7.12 -7.98
CA ALA A 19 -10.33 -8.50 -7.52
C ALA A 19 -11.73 -9.14 -7.49
N CYS A 20 -12.71 -8.47 -6.88
CA CYS A 20 -14.09 -8.93 -6.84
C CYS A 20 -14.64 -9.16 -8.26
N ALA A 21 -14.50 -8.17 -9.14
CA ALA A 21 -14.94 -8.27 -10.54
C ALA A 21 -14.32 -9.47 -11.28
N THR A 22 -13.01 -9.67 -11.10
CA THR A 22 -12.27 -10.77 -11.75
C THR A 22 -12.78 -12.14 -11.27
N TRP A 23 -13.03 -12.31 -9.97
CA TRP A 23 -13.55 -13.56 -9.43
C TRP A 23 -14.99 -13.83 -9.84
N LEU A 24 -15.86 -12.81 -9.82
CA LEU A 24 -17.25 -12.92 -10.31
C LEU A 24 -17.29 -13.27 -11.81
N HIS A 25 -16.47 -12.60 -12.62
CA HIS A 25 -16.37 -12.90 -14.05
C HIS A 25 -15.92 -14.34 -14.30
N ARG A 26 -14.91 -14.85 -13.58
CA ARG A 26 -14.47 -16.26 -13.63
C ARG A 26 -15.58 -17.24 -13.26
N ALA A 27 -16.50 -16.83 -12.37
CA ALA A 27 -17.67 -17.60 -11.99
C ALA A 27 -18.86 -17.44 -12.97
N GLY A 28 -18.64 -16.81 -14.14
CA GLY A 28 -19.66 -16.61 -15.16
C GLY A 28 -20.73 -15.56 -14.82
N ARG A 29 -20.46 -14.68 -13.84
CA ARG A 29 -21.42 -13.64 -13.43
C ARG A 29 -21.20 -12.36 -14.25
N PRO A 30 -22.28 -11.72 -14.76
CA PRO A 30 -22.17 -10.42 -15.41
C PRO A 30 -21.77 -9.35 -14.39
N VAL A 31 -20.72 -8.59 -14.69
CA VAL A 31 -20.18 -7.55 -13.82
C VAL A 31 -20.11 -6.21 -14.52
N LEU A 32 -20.34 -5.13 -13.78
CA LEU A 32 -20.14 -3.76 -14.20
C LEU A 32 -19.38 -3.00 -13.09
N VAL A 33 -18.16 -2.57 -13.38
CA VAL A 33 -17.35 -1.77 -12.47
C VAL A 33 -17.51 -0.29 -12.81
N LEU A 34 -17.87 0.53 -11.85
CA LEU A 34 -18.02 1.98 -11.97
C LEU A 34 -16.88 2.67 -11.22
N GLU A 35 -16.11 3.48 -11.93
CA GLU A 35 -14.98 4.24 -11.38
C GLU A 35 -15.18 5.73 -11.63
N ALA A 36 -15.06 6.52 -10.57
CA ALA A 36 -15.20 7.96 -10.65
C ALA A 36 -14.01 8.64 -11.37
N ALA A 37 -12.83 8.07 -11.27
CA ALA A 37 -11.61 8.60 -11.88
C ALA A 37 -11.46 8.21 -13.36
N ASP A 38 -10.45 8.82 -13.99
CA ASP A 38 -10.08 8.63 -15.40
C ASP A 38 -9.29 7.33 -15.68
N ALA A 39 -8.93 6.58 -14.62
CA ALA A 39 -8.24 5.29 -14.74
C ALA A 39 -8.50 4.39 -13.53
N VAL A 40 -8.32 3.08 -13.74
CA VAL A 40 -8.40 2.07 -12.66
C VAL A 40 -7.22 2.17 -11.69
N GLY A 41 -7.38 1.60 -10.49
CA GLY A 41 -6.30 1.40 -9.52
C GLY A 41 -6.53 2.06 -8.17
N GLY A 42 -7.37 3.09 -8.09
CA GLY A 42 -7.58 3.84 -6.84
C GLY A 42 -6.27 4.44 -6.33
N ARG A 43 -5.77 3.97 -5.18
CA ARG A 43 -4.47 4.37 -4.62
C ARG A 43 -3.26 3.78 -5.35
N VAL A 44 -3.44 2.69 -6.10
CA VAL A 44 -2.36 2.02 -6.86
C VAL A 44 -2.33 2.57 -8.28
N ARG A 45 -1.74 3.76 -8.44
CA ARG A 45 -1.68 4.47 -9.72
C ARG A 45 -0.29 5.02 -10.00
N THR A 46 0.02 5.14 -11.31
CA THR A 46 1.25 5.75 -11.83
C THR A 46 0.88 6.80 -12.86
N ASP A 47 1.31 8.04 -12.66
CA ASP A 47 1.17 9.11 -13.64
C ASP A 47 2.40 9.19 -14.53
N ILE A 48 2.22 9.53 -15.80
CA ILE A 48 3.33 9.73 -16.74
C ILE A 48 3.45 11.24 -17.01
N THR A 49 4.64 11.80 -16.75
CA THR A 49 4.90 13.21 -17.03
C THR A 49 5.14 13.44 -18.52
N PRO A 50 4.97 14.66 -19.03
CA PRO A 50 5.21 14.98 -20.47
C PRO A 50 6.64 14.65 -20.92
N ASP A 51 7.61 14.73 -20.03
CA ASP A 51 9.02 14.39 -20.28
C ASP A 51 9.36 12.92 -20.00
N GLY A 52 8.36 12.07 -19.71
CA GLY A 52 8.48 10.61 -19.70
C GLY A 52 8.82 9.96 -18.35
N PHE A 53 8.82 10.69 -17.24
CA PHE A 53 8.91 10.08 -15.93
C PHE A 53 7.61 9.36 -15.56
N ARG A 54 7.73 8.25 -14.83
CA ARG A 54 6.61 7.48 -14.26
C ARG A 54 6.61 7.65 -12.76
N LEU A 55 5.58 8.30 -12.24
CA LEU A 55 5.45 8.71 -10.85
C LEU A 55 4.30 7.92 -10.21
N ASP A 56 4.62 6.98 -9.33
CA ASP A 56 3.60 6.31 -8.54
C ASP A 56 2.94 7.31 -7.57
N ARG A 57 1.63 7.22 -7.37
CA ARG A 57 0.93 8.07 -6.40
C ARG A 57 1.24 7.62 -4.98
N GLY A 58 2.43 8.01 -4.49
CA GLY A 58 3.02 7.57 -3.24
C GLY A 58 4.06 6.47 -3.44
N PHE A 59 5.00 6.35 -2.49
CA PHE A 59 5.97 5.26 -2.49
C PHE A 59 5.26 3.93 -2.16
N GLN A 60 5.31 2.98 -3.07
CA GLN A 60 4.64 1.69 -2.96
C GLN A 60 5.57 0.55 -3.36
N ILE A 61 5.32 -0.63 -2.81
CA ILE A 61 6.04 -1.87 -3.12
C ILE A 61 5.06 -3.05 -3.16
N LEU A 62 5.46 -4.10 -3.85
CA LEU A 62 4.78 -5.39 -3.84
C LEU A 62 5.62 -6.41 -3.05
N LEU A 63 5.04 -6.98 -2.00
CA LEU A 63 5.59 -8.14 -1.30
C LEU A 63 5.13 -9.41 -2.03
N THR A 64 6.07 -10.11 -2.66
CA THR A 64 5.75 -11.20 -3.59
C THR A 64 5.19 -12.45 -2.92
N ASN A 65 5.32 -12.57 -1.60
CA ASN A 65 4.77 -13.70 -0.84
C ASN A 65 3.32 -13.48 -0.37
N TYR A 66 2.73 -12.31 -0.63
CA TYR A 66 1.32 -12.07 -0.33
C TYR A 66 0.43 -13.13 -0.99
N PRO A 67 -0.32 -13.95 -0.21
CA PRO A 67 -1.09 -15.07 -0.76
C PRO A 67 -2.09 -14.65 -1.84
N GLU A 68 -2.82 -13.56 -1.62
CA GLU A 68 -3.82 -13.09 -2.59
C GLU A 68 -3.17 -12.49 -3.84
N ALA A 69 -2.05 -11.80 -3.69
CA ALA A 69 -1.30 -11.28 -4.84
C ALA A 69 -0.79 -12.43 -5.75
N ARG A 70 -0.30 -13.52 -5.15
CA ARG A 70 0.12 -14.72 -5.91
C ARG A 70 -1.02 -15.43 -6.64
N ARG A 71 -2.24 -15.35 -6.09
CA ARG A 71 -3.45 -15.90 -6.75
C ARG A 71 -3.94 -15.03 -7.91
N MET A 72 -3.71 -13.73 -7.81
CA MET A 72 -4.31 -12.75 -8.72
C MET A 72 -3.39 -12.33 -9.84
N PHE A 73 -2.07 -12.19 -9.59
CA PHE A 73 -1.14 -11.62 -10.56
C PHE A 73 -0.32 -12.66 -11.31
N ASP A 74 -0.10 -12.39 -12.58
CA ASP A 74 0.96 -13.00 -13.36
C ASP A 74 2.24 -12.16 -13.20
N TYR A 75 3.13 -12.62 -12.33
CA TYR A 75 4.38 -11.92 -12.03
C TYR A 75 5.34 -11.89 -13.23
N GLY A 76 5.27 -12.88 -14.14
CA GLY A 76 6.07 -12.90 -15.36
C GLY A 76 5.71 -11.75 -16.29
N ALA A 77 4.41 -11.53 -16.51
CA ALA A 77 3.91 -10.45 -17.35
C ALA A 77 4.16 -9.04 -16.78
N LEU A 78 4.28 -8.91 -15.45
CA LEU A 78 4.56 -7.63 -14.78
C LEU A 78 6.02 -7.19 -14.89
N ASN A 79 6.93 -8.05 -15.35
CA ASN A 79 8.36 -7.73 -15.48
C ASN A 79 8.93 -7.09 -14.20
N LEU A 80 8.72 -7.75 -13.07
CA LEU A 80 9.03 -7.23 -11.74
C LEU A 80 10.52 -6.89 -11.57
N ARG A 81 10.79 -5.79 -10.89
CA ARG A 81 12.12 -5.29 -10.52
C ARG A 81 12.28 -5.32 -9.01
N SER A 82 13.43 -5.81 -8.54
CA SER A 82 13.66 -6.07 -7.12
C SER A 82 14.45 -4.95 -6.46
N TYR A 83 13.97 -4.48 -5.32
CA TYR A 83 14.82 -3.87 -4.31
C TYR A 83 15.76 -4.93 -3.71
N ARG A 84 16.90 -4.50 -3.18
CA ARG A 84 17.65 -5.37 -2.26
C ARG A 84 16.87 -5.49 -0.94
N SER A 85 16.88 -6.69 -0.36
CA SER A 85 16.18 -6.95 0.90
C SER A 85 16.92 -6.33 2.08
N GLY A 86 16.67 -5.05 2.33
CA GLY A 86 17.31 -4.27 3.37
C GLY A 86 17.01 -2.79 3.25
N ALA A 87 17.70 -2.00 4.07
CA ALA A 87 17.62 -0.55 4.05
C ALA A 87 18.99 0.06 4.36
N LEU A 88 19.22 1.27 3.86
CA LEU A 88 20.26 2.15 4.34
C LEU A 88 19.62 3.09 5.36
N VAL A 89 20.16 3.12 6.57
CA VAL A 89 19.60 3.92 7.66
C VAL A 89 20.55 5.06 7.98
N ARG A 90 20.05 6.29 7.92
CA ARG A 90 20.71 7.47 8.41
C ARG A 90 20.38 7.63 9.90
N LEU A 91 21.40 7.45 10.76
CA LEU A 91 21.28 7.49 12.21
C LEU A 91 21.09 8.93 12.72
N ALA A 92 20.80 9.07 14.02
CA ALA A 92 20.55 10.37 14.65
C ALA A 92 21.77 11.31 14.59
N ASP A 93 22.99 10.77 14.64
CA ASP A 93 24.28 11.49 14.49
C ASP A 93 24.61 11.86 13.04
N GLY A 94 23.84 11.38 12.06
CA GLY A 94 24.03 11.61 10.63
C GLY A 94 24.86 10.54 9.92
N GLU A 95 25.44 9.60 10.66
CA GLU A 95 26.14 8.44 10.08
C GLU A 95 25.17 7.51 9.35
N GLU A 96 25.65 6.83 8.31
CA GLU A 96 24.88 5.87 7.55
C GLU A 96 25.30 4.45 7.82
N THR A 97 24.35 3.56 7.98
CA THR A 97 24.59 2.13 8.10
C THR A 97 23.62 1.32 7.25
N THR A 98 24.07 0.20 6.74
CA THR A 98 23.23 -0.69 5.91
C THR A 98 22.78 -1.87 6.77
N LEU A 99 21.49 -2.16 6.74
CA LEU A 99 20.88 -3.34 7.32
C LEU A 99 20.25 -4.17 6.20
N GLU A 100 20.76 -5.37 5.98
CA GLU A 100 20.23 -6.30 5.00
C GLU A 100 19.65 -7.54 5.67
N ASN A 101 18.60 -8.10 5.06
CA ASN A 101 17.96 -9.31 5.55
C ASN A 101 18.91 -10.51 5.38
N PRO A 102 19.41 -11.13 6.46
CA PRO A 102 20.38 -12.21 6.36
C PRO A 102 19.83 -13.48 5.69
N LEU A 103 18.51 -13.65 5.63
CA LEU A 103 17.90 -14.78 4.91
C LEU A 103 18.04 -14.63 3.38
N HIS A 104 18.12 -13.40 2.87
CA HIS A 104 18.29 -13.11 1.45
C HIS A 104 19.71 -12.71 1.08
N ALA A 105 20.54 -12.34 2.06
CA ALA A 105 21.94 -11.98 1.88
C ALA A 105 22.80 -12.61 3.00
N PRO A 106 23.03 -13.94 3.00
CA PRO A 106 23.77 -14.62 4.06
C PRO A 106 25.20 -14.09 4.26
N SER A 107 25.84 -13.61 3.18
CA SER A 107 27.16 -12.98 3.24
C SER A 107 27.20 -11.68 4.06
N MET A 108 26.06 -11.04 4.27
CA MET A 108 25.93 -9.80 5.05
C MET A 108 25.58 -10.05 6.53
N ALA A 109 25.43 -11.32 6.96
CA ALA A 109 25.07 -11.65 8.35
C ALA A 109 26.11 -11.12 9.34
N PHE A 110 27.40 -11.18 9.01
CA PHE A 110 28.45 -10.63 9.85
C PHE A 110 28.40 -9.11 9.94
N ALA A 111 28.15 -8.42 8.82
CA ALA A 111 27.98 -6.98 8.78
C ALA A 111 26.75 -6.53 9.59
N ALA A 112 25.66 -7.29 9.52
CA ALA A 112 24.47 -7.05 10.33
C ALA A 112 24.76 -7.19 11.85
N LEU A 113 25.58 -8.17 12.23
CA LEU A 113 26.05 -8.33 13.63
C LEU A 113 26.96 -7.17 14.09
N ALA A 114 27.79 -6.64 13.21
CA ALA A 114 28.69 -5.51 13.51
C ALA A 114 28.00 -4.13 13.38
N SER A 115 26.80 -4.08 12.81
CA SER A 115 26.05 -2.82 12.62
C SER A 115 25.79 -2.10 13.95
N PRO A 116 25.85 -0.75 13.99
CA PRO A 116 25.50 0.05 15.16
C PRO A 116 23.97 0.06 15.46
N ILE A 117 23.15 -0.51 14.57
CA ILE A 117 21.70 -0.65 14.80
C ILE A 117 21.45 -1.67 15.90
N GLY A 118 21.02 -1.18 17.06
CA GLY A 118 20.70 -2.01 18.22
C GLY A 118 21.90 -2.69 18.88
N THR A 119 21.62 -3.35 19.98
CA THR A 119 22.58 -4.10 20.80
C THR A 119 22.74 -5.54 20.29
N LEU A 120 23.73 -6.28 20.82
CA LEU A 120 23.85 -7.72 20.53
C LEU A 120 22.61 -8.51 21.00
N LYS A 121 22.01 -8.11 22.14
CA LYS A 121 20.73 -8.68 22.61
C LYS A 121 19.61 -8.49 21.57
N ASP A 122 19.51 -7.30 20.99
CA ASP A 122 18.50 -7.03 19.97
C ASP A 122 18.65 -7.94 18.75
N LYS A 123 19.87 -8.18 18.32
CA LYS A 123 20.17 -9.08 17.19
C LYS A 123 19.76 -10.53 17.48
N LEU A 124 19.90 -11.00 18.71
CA LEU A 124 19.38 -12.31 19.13
C LEU A 124 17.85 -12.33 19.17
N LEU A 125 17.22 -11.22 19.58
CA LEU A 125 15.75 -11.10 19.59
C LEU A 125 15.17 -11.10 18.18
N ILE A 126 15.87 -10.60 17.14
CA ILE A 126 15.45 -10.75 15.74
C ILE A 126 15.32 -12.24 15.39
N GLY A 127 16.35 -13.03 15.70
CA GLY A 127 16.34 -14.49 15.49
C GLY A 127 15.19 -15.19 16.22
N LYS A 128 14.94 -14.80 17.49
CA LYS A 128 13.81 -15.31 18.27
C LYS A 128 12.47 -14.97 17.60
N LEU A 129 12.26 -13.73 17.18
CA LEU A 129 11.01 -13.31 16.52
C LEU A 129 10.82 -14.06 15.19
N VAL A 130 11.87 -14.16 14.36
CA VAL A 130 11.82 -14.95 13.12
C VAL A 130 11.40 -16.39 13.39
N ALA A 131 11.98 -17.05 14.41
CA ALA A 131 11.63 -18.42 14.78
C ALA A 131 10.19 -18.54 15.30
N GLN A 132 9.71 -17.57 16.09
CA GLN A 132 8.32 -17.55 16.59
C GLN A 132 7.28 -17.39 15.48
N LEU A 133 7.61 -16.65 14.43
CA LEU A 133 6.68 -16.38 13.32
C LEU A 133 6.81 -17.40 12.19
N ALA A 134 7.88 -18.20 12.18
CA ALA A 134 8.11 -19.20 11.13
C ALA A 134 6.96 -20.21 11.06
N GLY A 135 6.45 -20.43 9.85
CA GLY A 135 5.40 -21.42 9.59
C GLY A 135 4.00 -21.09 10.13
N ARG A 136 3.83 -19.93 10.80
CA ARG A 136 2.49 -19.50 11.26
C ARG A 136 1.69 -18.94 10.10
N PRO A 137 0.45 -19.41 9.85
CA PRO A 137 -0.41 -18.82 8.84
C PRO A 137 -0.72 -17.34 9.14
N PRO A 138 -0.79 -16.46 8.12
CA PRO A 138 -1.13 -15.05 8.28
C PRO A 138 -2.41 -14.81 9.08
N GLU A 139 -3.44 -15.62 8.86
CA GLU A 139 -4.74 -15.52 9.54
C GLU A 139 -4.60 -15.76 11.06
N GLN A 140 -3.72 -16.68 11.47
CA GLN A 140 -3.47 -16.93 12.88
C GLN A 140 -2.72 -15.77 13.56
N LEU A 141 -1.82 -15.09 12.84
CA LEU A 141 -1.13 -13.91 13.37
C LEU A 141 -2.13 -12.76 13.57
N LEU A 142 -2.92 -12.47 12.56
CA LEU A 142 -3.88 -11.36 12.56
C LEU A 142 -5.04 -11.55 13.54
N ALA A 143 -5.40 -12.80 13.87
CA ALA A 143 -6.48 -13.10 14.81
C ALA A 143 -6.08 -12.98 16.29
N GLN A 144 -4.80 -12.72 16.60
CA GLN A 144 -4.35 -12.63 17.99
C GLN A 144 -4.76 -11.32 18.65
N PRO A 145 -4.96 -11.33 19.99
CA PRO A 145 -5.05 -10.10 20.76
C PRO A 145 -3.83 -9.22 20.52
N SER A 146 -4.05 -7.91 20.42
CA SER A 146 -2.99 -6.97 20.08
C SER A 146 -2.90 -5.82 21.07
N VAL A 147 -1.69 -5.29 21.21
CA VAL A 147 -1.33 -4.03 21.85
C VAL A 147 -0.73 -3.12 20.77
N THR A 148 -0.32 -1.91 21.10
CA THR A 148 0.44 -1.08 20.16
C THR A 148 1.77 -1.77 19.79
N THR A 149 2.23 -1.62 18.56
CA THR A 149 3.54 -2.15 18.13
C THR A 149 4.65 -1.68 19.06
N LEU A 150 4.64 -0.41 19.50
CA LEU A 150 5.63 0.10 20.44
C LEU A 150 5.62 -0.65 21.78
N ALA A 151 4.41 -0.85 22.35
CA ALA A 151 4.29 -1.63 23.61
C ALA A 151 4.75 -3.09 23.42
N TYR A 152 4.38 -3.70 22.29
CA TYR A 152 4.84 -5.05 21.95
C TYR A 152 6.36 -5.16 21.88
N LEU A 153 7.02 -4.22 21.16
CA LEU A 153 8.48 -4.21 21.04
C LEU A 153 9.15 -4.08 22.40
N ARG A 154 8.71 -3.17 23.26
CA ARG A 154 9.22 -3.00 24.61
C ARG A 154 9.01 -4.25 25.49
N ASN A 155 7.81 -4.82 25.45
CA ASN A 155 7.47 -6.04 26.21
C ASN A 155 8.26 -7.26 25.72
N PHE A 156 8.61 -7.33 24.43
CA PHE A 156 9.45 -8.37 23.85
C PHE A 156 10.90 -8.27 24.36
N GLY A 157 11.31 -7.08 24.82
CA GLY A 157 12.61 -6.80 25.43
C GLY A 157 13.61 -6.07 24.51
N TRP A 158 13.13 -5.46 23.40
CA TRP A 158 13.92 -4.64 22.50
C TRP A 158 14.44 -3.38 23.21
N SER A 159 15.66 -2.94 22.86
CA SER A 159 16.19 -1.66 23.34
C SER A 159 15.56 -0.47 22.63
N GLU A 160 15.50 0.70 23.28
CA GLU A 160 15.08 1.94 22.62
C GLU A 160 16.01 2.26 21.43
N GLN A 161 17.28 1.88 21.51
CA GLN A 161 18.24 2.09 20.42
C GLN A 161 17.77 1.46 19.11
N ILE A 162 17.37 0.18 19.09
CA ILE A 162 16.88 -0.46 17.85
C ILE A 162 15.48 0.01 17.49
N ILE A 163 14.65 0.35 18.49
CA ILE A 163 13.33 0.91 18.24
C ILE A 163 13.45 2.21 17.45
N ASP A 164 14.30 3.13 17.86
CA ASP A 164 14.45 4.44 17.23
C ASP A 164 15.31 4.40 15.95
N SER A 165 16.34 3.54 15.90
CA SER A 165 17.21 3.46 14.72
C SER A 165 16.67 2.59 13.59
N PHE A 166 15.74 1.66 13.85
CA PHE A 166 15.22 0.75 12.83
C PHE A 166 13.70 0.59 12.83
N PHE A 167 13.08 0.16 13.95
CA PHE A 167 11.66 -0.16 13.93
C PHE A 167 10.80 1.07 13.61
N ARG A 168 11.08 2.21 14.20
CA ARG A 168 10.36 3.45 13.98
C ARG A 168 10.57 4.01 12.56
N PRO A 169 11.79 4.11 12.02
CA PRO A 169 12.00 4.54 10.63
C PRO A 169 11.41 3.57 9.60
N PHE A 170 11.50 2.26 9.83
CA PHE A 170 11.04 1.26 8.86
C PHE A 170 9.53 1.05 8.96
N PHE A 171 9.04 0.60 10.11
CA PHE A 171 7.61 0.29 10.30
C PHE A 171 6.74 1.54 10.42
N GLY A 172 7.29 2.64 10.94
CA GLY A 172 6.63 3.94 10.87
C GLY A 172 6.34 4.36 9.43
N GLY A 173 7.22 4.00 8.48
CA GLY A 173 6.99 4.16 7.04
C GLY A 173 5.92 3.24 6.49
N VAL A 174 5.93 1.98 6.89
CA VAL A 174 4.93 0.98 6.45
C VAL A 174 3.53 1.33 6.94
N TYR A 175 3.40 1.83 8.16
CA TYR A 175 2.11 2.14 8.80
C TYR A 175 1.70 3.61 8.66
N LEU A 176 2.56 4.46 8.13
CA LEU A 176 2.40 5.92 8.14
C LEU A 176 2.17 6.46 9.56
N ASP A 177 2.85 5.83 10.55
CA ASP A 177 2.68 6.05 11.98
C ASP A 177 4.03 5.95 12.71
N ARG A 178 4.73 7.07 12.86
CA ARG A 178 6.02 7.13 13.55
C ARG A 178 5.95 6.71 15.03
N GLU A 179 4.78 6.86 15.65
CA GLU A 179 4.59 6.51 17.06
C GLU A 179 4.39 5.00 17.29
N LEU A 180 4.25 4.22 16.21
CA LEU A 180 4.04 2.77 16.25
C LEU A 180 2.79 2.37 17.06
N ASN A 181 1.71 3.17 16.95
CA ASN A 181 0.43 2.86 17.59
C ASN A 181 -0.35 1.76 16.87
N THR A 182 0.09 1.37 15.68
CA THR A 182 -0.50 0.28 14.89
C THR A 182 -0.47 -1.03 15.68
N ALA A 183 -1.48 -1.88 15.50
CA ALA A 183 -1.66 -3.12 16.24
C ALA A 183 -0.51 -4.11 16.01
N SER A 184 -0.05 -4.76 17.09
CA SER A 184 1.10 -5.67 17.10
C SER A 184 0.88 -6.96 16.30
N ASN A 185 -0.35 -7.46 16.21
CA ASN A 185 -0.68 -8.62 15.37
C ASN A 185 -0.44 -8.30 13.88
N PHE A 186 -0.73 -7.09 13.44
CA PHE A 186 -0.40 -6.64 12.10
C PHE A 186 1.11 -6.41 11.92
N PHE A 187 1.82 -5.95 12.96
CA PHE A 187 3.27 -5.89 12.94
C PHE A 187 3.89 -7.27 12.72
N GLU A 188 3.46 -8.29 13.46
CA GLU A 188 3.96 -9.67 13.30
C GLU A 188 3.73 -10.20 11.89
N PHE A 189 2.53 -9.97 11.32
CA PHE A 189 2.21 -10.33 9.94
C PHE A 189 3.14 -9.62 8.95
N VAL A 190 3.28 -8.30 9.05
CA VAL A 190 4.12 -7.50 8.13
C VAL A 190 5.58 -7.90 8.25
N PHE A 191 6.08 -8.08 9.49
CA PHE A 191 7.45 -8.52 9.73
C PHE A 191 7.71 -9.88 9.07
N GLN A 192 6.81 -10.85 9.25
CA GLN A 192 6.90 -12.17 8.61
C GLN A 192 6.95 -12.04 7.08
N GLN A 193 6.07 -11.19 6.51
CA GLN A 193 6.04 -11.00 5.06
C GLN A 193 7.34 -10.39 4.53
N PHE A 194 7.92 -9.39 5.19
CA PHE A 194 9.20 -8.81 4.80
C PHE A 194 10.37 -9.80 4.92
N MET A 195 10.34 -10.69 5.90
CA MET A 195 11.37 -11.72 6.05
C MET A 195 11.32 -12.77 4.94
N GLN A 196 10.14 -13.06 4.40
CA GLN A 196 9.92 -14.16 3.45
C GLN A 196 9.77 -13.70 2.00
N SER A 197 9.46 -12.43 1.76
CA SER A 197 9.18 -11.88 0.42
C SER A 197 10.41 -11.26 -0.22
N ALA A 198 10.46 -11.36 -1.56
CA ALA A 198 11.15 -10.33 -2.32
C ALA A 198 10.30 -9.03 -2.33
N VAL A 199 10.97 -7.89 -2.18
CA VAL A 199 10.37 -6.56 -2.31
C VAL A 199 10.52 -6.12 -3.74
N MET A 200 9.40 -5.99 -4.46
CA MET A 200 9.43 -5.75 -5.90
C MET A 200 8.48 -4.63 -6.32
N VAL A 201 8.70 -4.11 -7.52
CA VAL A 201 7.79 -3.18 -8.23
C VAL A 201 7.68 -3.61 -9.69
N PRO A 202 6.54 -3.41 -10.36
CA PRO A 202 6.44 -3.57 -11.80
C PRO A 202 7.37 -2.60 -12.54
N ALA A 203 7.94 -3.02 -13.67
CA ALA A 203 8.94 -2.23 -14.39
C ALA A 203 8.45 -0.85 -14.84
N LEU A 204 7.17 -0.72 -15.15
CA LEU A 204 6.54 0.52 -15.65
C LEU A 204 5.70 1.24 -14.59
N GLY A 205 5.88 0.92 -13.31
CA GLY A 205 5.15 1.50 -12.18
C GLY A 205 3.99 0.65 -11.70
N MET A 206 3.47 1.00 -10.54
CA MET A 206 2.46 0.22 -9.81
C MET A 206 1.12 0.10 -10.53
N GLN A 207 0.79 1.03 -11.44
CA GLN A 207 -0.41 0.99 -12.30
C GLN A 207 -0.55 -0.33 -13.07
N GLN A 208 0.54 -1.02 -13.39
CA GLN A 208 0.48 -2.31 -14.09
C GLN A 208 -0.32 -3.38 -13.31
N LEU A 209 -0.40 -3.29 -12.00
CA LEU A 209 -1.18 -4.22 -11.17
C LEU A 209 -2.68 -4.12 -11.44
N PRO A 210 -3.35 -2.97 -11.25
CA PRO A 210 -4.76 -2.83 -11.56
C PRO A 210 -5.07 -3.02 -13.05
N GLU A 211 -4.20 -2.56 -13.96
CA GLU A 211 -4.38 -2.77 -15.40
C GLU A 211 -4.38 -4.26 -15.75
N GLN A 212 -3.51 -5.07 -15.14
CA GLN A 212 -3.49 -6.50 -15.38
C GLN A 212 -4.83 -7.17 -14.98
N LEU A 213 -5.49 -6.70 -13.92
CA LEU A 213 -6.80 -7.22 -13.51
C LEU A 213 -7.91 -6.70 -14.42
N ALA A 214 -7.93 -5.42 -14.71
CA ALA A 214 -8.95 -4.80 -15.58
C ALA A 214 -8.94 -5.42 -16.98
N ASN A 215 -7.76 -5.70 -17.53
CA ASN A 215 -7.59 -6.32 -18.85
C ASN A 215 -8.09 -7.78 -18.94
N ARG A 216 -8.42 -8.42 -17.81
CA ARG A 216 -9.06 -9.76 -17.78
C ARG A 216 -10.58 -9.70 -17.86
N LEU A 217 -11.16 -8.51 -17.71
CA LEU A 217 -12.60 -8.31 -17.78
C LEU A 217 -13.04 -8.08 -19.23
N PRO A 218 -14.27 -8.47 -19.59
CA PRO A 218 -14.81 -8.19 -20.90
C PRO A 218 -14.79 -6.69 -21.23
N ALA A 219 -14.66 -6.34 -22.50
CA ALA A 219 -14.76 -4.97 -22.96
C ALA A 219 -16.10 -4.34 -22.51
N GLY A 220 -16.05 -3.13 -21.97
CA GLY A 220 -17.23 -2.43 -21.46
C GLY A 220 -17.65 -2.80 -20.04
N SER A 221 -16.98 -3.78 -19.38
CA SER A 221 -17.25 -4.11 -17.97
C SER A 221 -16.74 -3.04 -17.00
N VAL A 222 -15.87 -2.13 -17.41
CA VAL A 222 -15.37 -1.03 -16.59
C VAL A 222 -15.77 0.29 -17.23
N ARG A 223 -16.51 1.12 -16.50
CA ARG A 223 -16.86 2.49 -16.89
C ARG A 223 -16.07 3.47 -16.03
N LEU A 224 -15.14 4.18 -16.65
CA LEU A 224 -14.37 5.27 -16.04
C LEU A 224 -15.17 6.58 -16.09
N ASN A 225 -14.72 7.60 -15.34
CA ASN A 225 -15.39 8.91 -15.24
C ASN A 225 -16.89 8.78 -14.94
N THR A 226 -17.26 7.79 -14.12
CA THR A 226 -18.65 7.44 -13.83
C THR A 226 -18.87 7.44 -12.32
N PRO A 227 -18.94 8.63 -11.70
CA PRO A 227 -19.13 8.74 -10.25
C PRO A 227 -20.56 8.32 -9.85
N VAL A 228 -20.63 7.46 -8.84
CA VAL A 228 -21.87 7.05 -8.17
C VAL A 228 -22.15 8.02 -7.03
N VAL A 229 -23.40 8.46 -6.89
CA VAL A 229 -23.82 9.41 -5.85
C VAL A 229 -24.69 8.79 -4.78
N ALA A 230 -25.40 7.70 -5.09
CA ALA A 230 -26.21 6.99 -4.10
C ALA A 230 -26.45 5.52 -4.49
N VAL A 231 -26.70 4.69 -3.49
CA VAL A 231 -27.19 3.32 -3.61
C VAL A 231 -28.52 3.22 -2.89
N ALA A 232 -29.53 2.69 -3.57
CA ALA A 232 -30.88 2.57 -3.05
C ALA A 232 -31.40 1.13 -3.08
N ASP A 233 -32.60 0.89 -2.53
CA ASP A 233 -33.31 -0.38 -2.57
C ASP A 233 -32.49 -1.57 -2.07
N GLY A 234 -31.69 -1.33 -1.00
CA GLY A 234 -30.87 -2.36 -0.38
C GLY A 234 -29.74 -2.89 -1.28
N GLY A 235 -29.32 -2.13 -2.31
CA GLY A 235 -28.27 -2.54 -3.24
C GLY A 235 -28.81 -3.05 -4.59
N ARG A 236 -30.02 -2.64 -4.97
CA ARG A 236 -30.62 -3.00 -6.28
C ARG A 236 -30.64 -1.83 -7.27
N THR A 237 -30.40 -0.62 -6.79
CA THR A 237 -30.47 0.60 -7.61
C THR A 237 -29.24 1.45 -7.35
N VAL A 238 -28.56 1.88 -8.41
CA VAL A 238 -27.37 2.73 -8.36
C VAL A 238 -27.64 4.02 -9.11
N HIS A 239 -27.45 5.16 -8.45
CA HIS A 239 -27.63 6.50 -9.01
C HIS A 239 -26.28 7.12 -9.38
N LEU A 240 -26.13 7.55 -10.63
CA LEU A 240 -24.94 8.18 -11.15
C LEU A 240 -25.04 9.71 -11.08
N ALA A 241 -23.92 10.40 -11.01
CA ALA A 241 -23.86 11.87 -10.97
C ALA A 241 -24.42 12.55 -12.22
N ASN A 242 -24.48 11.86 -13.36
CA ASN A 242 -25.07 12.35 -14.62
C ASN A 242 -26.59 12.19 -14.68
N GLY A 243 -27.23 11.66 -13.61
CA GLY A 243 -28.67 11.40 -13.54
C GLY A 243 -29.09 10.02 -14.06
N GLU A 244 -28.20 9.22 -14.63
CA GLU A 244 -28.48 7.83 -15.01
C GLU A 244 -28.78 6.99 -13.78
N THR A 245 -29.73 6.07 -13.88
CA THR A 245 -30.04 5.08 -12.84
C THR A 245 -29.85 3.69 -13.43
N LEU A 246 -29.13 2.84 -12.69
CA LEU A 246 -28.82 1.47 -13.10
C LEU A 246 -29.50 0.48 -12.13
N ALA A 247 -30.14 -0.54 -12.70
CA ALA A 247 -30.57 -1.71 -11.95
C ALA A 247 -29.38 -2.66 -11.73
N ALA A 248 -29.33 -3.30 -10.58
CA ALA A 248 -28.28 -4.23 -10.19
C ALA A 248 -28.85 -5.50 -9.56
N ALA A 249 -28.30 -6.67 -9.90
CA ALA A 249 -28.59 -7.90 -9.19
C ALA A 249 -28.04 -7.85 -7.75
N ALA A 250 -26.88 -7.21 -7.58
CA ALA A 250 -26.28 -6.88 -6.28
C ALA A 250 -25.31 -5.71 -6.47
N VAL A 251 -24.99 -5.00 -5.40
CA VAL A 251 -23.98 -3.92 -5.37
C VAL A 251 -22.85 -4.29 -4.43
N VAL A 252 -21.62 -4.02 -4.86
CA VAL A 252 -20.41 -4.13 -4.05
C VAL A 252 -19.78 -2.75 -3.90
N LEU A 253 -19.70 -2.24 -2.67
CA LEU A 253 -18.99 -1.02 -2.31
C LEU A 253 -17.51 -1.36 -2.16
N ALA A 254 -16.68 -0.93 -3.11
CA ALA A 254 -15.25 -1.18 -3.16
C ALA A 254 -14.44 0.13 -3.11
N THR A 255 -15.02 1.16 -2.53
CA THR A 255 -14.41 2.48 -2.28
C THR A 255 -13.66 2.48 -0.94
N ASP A 256 -13.01 3.60 -0.60
CA ASP A 256 -12.53 3.82 0.77
C ASP A 256 -13.68 3.92 1.77
N GLY A 257 -13.33 3.92 3.06
CA GLY A 257 -14.35 3.93 4.14
C GLY A 257 -15.19 5.20 4.16
N SER A 258 -14.61 6.35 3.84
CA SER A 258 -15.29 7.65 3.83
C SER A 258 -16.32 7.70 2.70
N ALA A 259 -15.92 7.34 1.49
CA ALA A 259 -16.83 7.28 0.34
C ALA A 259 -17.91 6.21 0.52
N THR A 260 -17.58 5.05 1.11
CA THR A 260 -18.57 4.01 1.44
C THR A 260 -19.62 4.55 2.42
N ALA A 261 -19.21 5.21 3.50
CA ALA A 261 -20.12 5.81 4.47
C ALA A 261 -21.05 6.86 3.82
N HIS A 262 -20.51 7.66 2.91
CA HIS A 262 -21.29 8.63 2.15
C HIS A 262 -22.35 7.96 1.28
N LEU A 263 -22.01 6.91 0.54
CA LEU A 263 -22.92 6.17 -0.35
C LEU A 263 -24.01 5.42 0.42
N LEU A 264 -23.75 4.97 1.64
CA LEU A 264 -24.73 4.32 2.51
C LEU A 264 -25.72 5.31 3.13
N GLY A 265 -25.36 6.59 3.26
CA GLY A 265 -26.18 7.61 3.90
C GLY A 265 -26.42 7.33 5.39
N ALA A 266 -27.30 8.12 6.02
CA ALA A 266 -27.62 7.98 7.43
C ALA A 266 -28.45 6.72 7.79
N SER A 267 -28.81 5.91 6.82
CA SER A 267 -29.77 4.80 6.97
C SER A 267 -29.16 3.48 7.44
N GLN A 268 -27.82 3.35 7.43
CA GLN A 268 -27.14 2.16 7.95
C GLN A 268 -25.97 2.59 8.85
N PRO A 269 -25.83 1.99 10.04
CA PRO A 269 -24.61 2.11 10.79
C PRO A 269 -23.51 1.36 10.01
N ALA A 270 -22.87 2.07 9.07
CA ALA A 270 -21.60 1.60 8.56
C ALA A 270 -20.68 1.38 9.75
N ALA A 271 -19.96 0.28 9.78
CA ALA A 271 -18.81 0.17 10.66
C ALA A 271 -18.02 1.46 10.48
N LEU A 272 -17.75 2.19 11.56
CA LEU A 272 -17.11 3.50 11.49
C LEU A 272 -15.83 3.35 10.65
N PRO A 273 -15.65 4.16 9.59
CA PRO A 273 -14.43 4.11 8.82
C PRO A 273 -13.26 4.34 9.77
N LEU A 274 -12.22 3.53 9.63
CA LEU A 274 -10.97 3.76 10.36
C LEU A 274 -10.46 5.16 10.01
N ALA A 275 -9.93 5.86 11.00
CA ALA A 275 -9.21 7.09 10.73
C ALA A 275 -8.14 6.82 9.66
N ALA A 276 -8.07 7.67 8.66
CA ALA A 276 -7.08 7.53 7.60
C ALA A 276 -5.73 8.12 8.05
N ARG A 277 -4.64 7.50 7.59
CA ARG A 277 -3.29 8.03 7.70
C ARG A 277 -2.96 8.79 6.42
N LEU A 278 -2.35 9.94 6.58
CA LEU A 278 -1.92 10.82 5.50
C LEU A 278 -0.42 10.66 5.23
N THR A 279 -0.04 10.69 3.97
CA THR A 279 1.37 10.77 3.54
C THR A 279 1.51 11.74 2.38
N THR A 280 2.71 12.30 2.26
CA THR A 280 3.07 13.11 1.09
C THR A 280 4.27 12.47 0.41
N CYS A 281 4.22 12.38 -0.91
CA CYS A 281 5.31 11.88 -1.74
C CYS A 281 5.73 12.94 -2.75
N THR A 282 6.96 13.43 -2.63
CA THR A 282 7.53 14.44 -3.52
C THR A 282 8.59 13.81 -4.42
N TYR A 283 8.44 14.01 -5.73
CA TYR A 283 9.36 13.49 -6.73
C TYR A 283 10.33 14.56 -7.23
N PHE A 284 11.59 14.13 -7.36
CA PHE A 284 12.64 14.93 -7.98
C PHE A 284 13.31 14.16 -9.11
N ALA A 285 13.79 14.91 -10.10
CA ALA A 285 14.67 14.40 -11.15
C ALA A 285 16.10 14.91 -10.92
N THR A 286 17.08 14.05 -11.18
CA THR A 286 18.49 14.42 -11.24
C THR A 286 19.12 13.95 -12.54
N VAL A 287 20.08 14.69 -13.05
CA VAL A 287 20.84 14.32 -14.26
C VAL A 287 21.91 13.30 -13.89
N GLY A 288 22.10 12.33 -14.74
CA GLY A 288 23.08 11.27 -14.53
C GLY A 288 22.66 10.23 -13.49
N ARG A 289 23.65 9.59 -12.90
CA ARG A 289 23.44 8.51 -11.92
C ARG A 289 23.06 9.07 -10.54
N ALA A 290 22.10 8.42 -9.90
CA ALA A 290 21.71 8.76 -8.54
C ALA A 290 22.86 8.54 -7.52
N PRO A 291 22.88 9.31 -6.41
CA PRO A 291 23.96 9.23 -5.41
C PRO A 291 23.98 7.91 -4.61
N SER A 292 22.96 7.09 -4.70
CA SER A 292 22.97 5.75 -4.07
C SER A 292 23.87 4.74 -4.79
N HIS A 293 24.43 5.08 -5.93
CA HIS A 293 25.38 4.29 -6.72
C HIS A 293 24.87 2.88 -7.07
N GLY A 294 23.55 2.71 -7.31
CA GLY A 294 22.94 1.45 -7.72
C GLY A 294 22.70 0.46 -6.60
N ARG A 295 22.68 0.91 -5.34
CA ARG A 295 22.45 0.02 -4.18
C ARG A 295 21.06 -0.61 -4.17
N ARG A 296 20.06 0.02 -4.79
CA ARG A 296 18.65 -0.42 -4.83
C ARG A 296 18.06 -0.68 -3.44
N LEU A 297 18.48 0.12 -2.45
CA LEU A 297 17.99 0.08 -1.07
C LEU A 297 17.03 1.26 -0.82
N LEU A 298 16.09 1.07 0.07
CA LEU A 298 15.34 2.18 0.65
C LEU A 298 16.23 2.90 1.67
N HIS A 299 16.29 4.23 1.56
CA HIS A 299 17.02 5.09 2.49
C HIS A 299 16.05 5.56 3.57
N LEU A 300 16.28 5.17 4.82
CA LEU A 300 15.46 5.49 6.00
C LEU A 300 16.12 6.60 6.81
N ASN A 301 15.33 7.51 7.36
CA ASN A 301 15.81 8.58 8.21
C ASN A 301 15.41 8.34 9.68
N ALA A 302 16.37 7.99 10.50
CA ALA A 302 16.20 7.80 11.95
C ALA A 302 16.42 9.11 12.75
N ARG A 303 16.72 10.23 12.11
CA ARG A 303 16.93 11.51 12.80
C ARG A 303 15.62 12.02 13.41
N PRO A 304 15.59 12.32 14.72
CA PRO A 304 14.42 12.92 15.35
C PRO A 304 14.03 14.25 14.71
N GLY A 305 12.73 14.47 14.51
CA GLY A 305 12.20 15.72 13.99
C GLY A 305 12.43 15.96 12.48
N ALA A 306 13.10 15.05 11.77
CA ALA A 306 13.28 15.15 10.33
C ALA A 306 11.93 15.08 9.59
N LEU A 307 11.76 15.96 8.60
CA LEU A 307 10.59 15.96 7.73
C LEU A 307 10.66 14.81 6.71
N VAL A 308 11.83 14.59 6.11
CA VAL A 308 12.08 13.45 5.23
C VAL A 308 12.03 12.18 6.05
N HIS A 309 11.07 11.29 5.71
CA HIS A 309 10.97 9.97 6.34
C HIS A 309 11.82 8.93 5.62
N ASN A 310 11.64 8.81 4.32
CA ASN A 310 12.45 7.93 3.49
C ASN A 310 12.71 8.52 2.10
N VAL A 311 13.76 8.01 1.47
CA VAL A 311 14.11 8.33 0.08
C VAL A 311 14.32 7.05 -0.71
N SER A 312 13.73 6.99 -1.91
CA SER A 312 13.97 5.92 -2.88
C SER A 312 14.50 6.49 -4.20
N PHE A 313 15.55 5.90 -4.71
CA PHE A 313 16.03 6.15 -6.07
C PHE A 313 15.38 5.15 -7.02
N SER A 314 14.11 5.40 -7.36
CA SER A 314 13.23 4.47 -8.05
C SER A 314 13.79 4.01 -9.41
N SER A 315 14.50 4.88 -10.12
CA SER A 315 15.16 4.55 -11.39
C SER A 315 16.34 3.57 -11.26
N GLU A 316 16.92 3.40 -10.08
CA GLU A 316 17.93 2.36 -9.85
C GLU A 316 17.31 0.97 -9.72
N VAL A 317 16.04 0.91 -9.30
CA VAL A 317 15.27 -0.33 -9.22
C VAL A 317 14.69 -0.67 -10.58
N SER A 318 14.08 0.30 -11.26
CA SER A 318 13.61 0.16 -12.63
C SER A 318 14.04 1.37 -13.49
N ALA A 319 14.94 1.14 -14.43
CA ALA A 319 15.36 2.20 -15.35
C ALA A 319 14.23 2.76 -16.21
N ALA A 320 13.13 2.01 -16.36
CA ALA A 320 11.99 2.41 -17.19
C ALA A 320 11.11 3.52 -16.57
N VAL A 321 11.34 3.90 -15.30
CA VAL A 321 10.56 4.98 -14.65
C VAL A 321 11.16 6.35 -14.84
N ALA A 322 12.33 6.47 -15.49
CA ALA A 322 12.97 7.75 -15.80
C ALA A 322 13.46 7.79 -17.26
N PRO A 323 13.50 8.96 -17.89
CA PRO A 323 14.13 9.12 -19.20
C PRO A 323 15.62 8.78 -19.17
N THR A 324 16.15 8.37 -20.32
CA THR A 324 17.58 8.04 -20.45
C THR A 324 18.48 9.19 -20.01
N GLY A 325 19.48 8.89 -19.18
CA GLY A 325 20.41 9.87 -18.64
C GLY A 325 19.90 10.67 -17.46
N GLN A 326 18.70 10.36 -16.94
CA GLN A 326 18.14 10.95 -15.73
C GLN A 326 17.81 9.89 -14.67
N SER A 327 17.73 10.32 -13.42
CA SER A 327 17.32 9.49 -12.30
C SER A 327 16.09 10.08 -11.61
N LEU A 328 15.20 9.19 -11.14
CA LEU A 328 14.00 9.53 -10.39
C LEU A 328 14.23 9.30 -8.90
N VAL A 329 13.93 10.32 -8.12
CA VAL A 329 14.02 10.31 -6.65
C VAL A 329 12.63 10.50 -6.08
N SER A 330 12.21 9.61 -5.20
CA SER A 330 10.96 9.67 -4.44
C SER A 330 11.29 9.96 -2.98
N VAL A 331 10.64 10.97 -2.41
CA VAL A 331 10.82 11.42 -1.02
C VAL A 331 9.50 11.40 -0.30
N SER A 332 9.38 10.60 0.76
CA SER A 332 8.15 10.51 1.55
C SER A 332 8.24 11.32 2.84
N THR A 333 7.12 11.97 3.19
CA THR A 333 6.87 12.57 4.50
C THR A 333 5.56 12.03 5.05
N HIS A 334 5.35 12.06 6.37
CA HIS A 334 4.14 11.53 7.00
C HIS A 334 3.44 12.58 7.85
N GLY A 335 2.11 12.42 7.97
CA GLY A 335 1.25 13.31 8.73
C GLY A 335 1.05 14.67 8.08
N GLU A 336 0.25 15.49 8.72
CA GLU A 336 0.02 16.87 8.33
C GLU A 336 1.21 17.74 8.75
N HIS A 337 1.66 18.59 7.86
CA HIS A 337 2.73 19.54 8.12
C HIS A 337 2.34 20.99 7.83
N GLY A 338 1.11 21.25 7.33
CA GLY A 338 0.56 22.60 7.10
C GLY A 338 1.34 23.47 6.09
N LEU A 339 2.30 22.88 5.37
CA LEU A 339 3.17 23.61 4.45
C LEU A 339 2.54 23.70 3.05
N SER A 340 2.74 24.82 2.36
CA SER A 340 2.50 24.88 0.92
C SER A 340 3.44 23.93 0.17
N GLU A 341 3.17 23.66 -1.11
CA GLU A 341 4.05 22.80 -1.92
C GLU A 341 5.46 23.42 -2.08
N GLU A 342 5.54 24.72 -2.20
CA GLU A 342 6.81 25.46 -2.31
C GLU A 342 7.63 25.38 -1.02
N GLU A 343 6.99 25.63 0.13
CA GLU A 343 7.63 25.53 1.45
C GLU A 343 8.09 24.10 1.74
N LEU A 344 7.24 23.12 1.43
CA LEU A 344 7.58 21.71 1.57
C LEU A 344 8.80 21.36 0.73
N THR A 345 8.77 21.70 -0.56
CA THR A 345 9.87 21.44 -1.49
C THR A 345 11.18 22.10 -1.04
N ALA A 346 11.12 23.34 -0.52
CA ALA A 346 12.28 24.03 -0.01
C ALA A 346 12.87 23.36 1.23
N ARG A 347 12.04 22.95 2.19
CA ARG A 347 12.49 22.22 3.40
C ARG A 347 13.06 20.86 3.06
N LEU A 348 12.38 20.08 2.19
CA LEU A 348 12.88 18.80 1.72
C LEU A 348 14.25 18.96 1.06
N ARG A 349 14.43 19.97 0.21
CA ARG A 349 15.70 20.25 -0.46
C ARG A 349 16.83 20.52 0.55
N THR A 350 16.56 21.27 1.61
CA THR A 350 17.54 21.51 2.68
C THR A 350 17.98 20.21 3.34
N GLU A 351 17.04 19.33 3.73
CA GLU A 351 17.36 18.03 4.32
C GLU A 351 18.07 17.09 3.33
N LEU A 352 17.69 17.12 2.05
CA LEU A 352 18.33 16.31 1.02
C LEU A 352 19.76 16.76 0.72
N VAL A 353 20.04 18.07 0.78
CA VAL A 353 21.41 18.61 0.68
C VAL A 353 22.27 18.16 1.85
N ASP A 354 21.72 18.22 3.06
CA ASP A 354 22.39 17.73 4.26
C ASP A 354 22.64 16.21 4.20
N TRP A 355 21.78 15.46 3.51
CA TRP A 355 21.90 14.01 3.40
C TRP A 355 22.77 13.53 2.22
N PHE A 356 22.52 14.07 1.03
CA PHE A 356 23.13 13.61 -0.22
C PHE A 356 24.16 14.60 -0.80
N GLY A 357 24.46 15.66 -0.06
CA GLY A 357 25.43 16.68 -0.45
C GLY A 357 24.87 17.75 -1.39
N PRO A 358 25.73 18.73 -1.78
CA PRO A 358 25.31 19.93 -2.51
C PRO A 358 24.60 19.66 -3.83
N MET A 359 24.84 18.53 -4.48
CA MET A 359 24.19 18.16 -5.74
C MET A 359 22.67 18.02 -5.59
N ALA A 360 22.17 17.71 -4.40
CA ALA A 360 20.73 17.62 -4.16
C ALA A 360 20.02 19.00 -4.30
N ALA A 361 20.73 20.10 -4.16
CA ALA A 361 20.20 21.45 -4.43
C ALA A 361 19.76 21.63 -5.90
N MET A 362 20.40 20.88 -6.82
CA MET A 362 20.15 20.95 -8.26
C MET A 362 19.03 20.02 -8.73
N TRP A 363 18.47 19.18 -7.85
CA TRP A 363 17.40 18.27 -8.22
C TRP A 363 16.15 19.05 -8.61
N ARG A 364 15.62 18.75 -9.80
CA ARG A 364 14.42 19.39 -10.32
C ARG A 364 13.19 18.75 -9.68
N HIS A 365 12.36 19.56 -9.01
CA HIS A 365 11.05 19.11 -8.54
C HIS A 365 10.16 18.75 -9.73
N LEU A 366 9.48 17.59 -9.63
CA LEU A 366 8.57 17.10 -10.66
C LEU A 366 7.10 17.26 -10.24
N ARG A 367 6.77 16.68 -9.08
CA ARG A 367 5.41 16.68 -8.54
C ARG A 367 5.41 16.30 -7.07
N THR A 368 4.44 16.81 -6.35
CA THR A 368 4.12 16.39 -4.97
C THR A 368 2.70 15.81 -4.92
N TYR A 369 2.57 14.60 -4.41
CA TYR A 369 1.29 13.97 -4.11
C TYR A 369 1.01 14.09 -2.63
N ARG A 370 -0.15 14.67 -2.28
CA ARG A 370 -0.73 14.62 -0.93
C ARG A 370 -1.83 13.58 -0.95
N ILE A 371 -1.69 12.57 -0.13
CA ILE A 371 -2.58 11.41 -0.11
C ILE A 371 -3.24 11.36 1.26
N GLU A 372 -4.43 11.94 1.35
CA GLU A 372 -5.15 12.11 2.62
C GLU A 372 -5.62 10.79 3.19
N GLU A 373 -6.13 9.89 2.36
CA GLU A 373 -6.58 8.55 2.72
C GLU A 373 -5.59 7.47 2.23
N ALA A 374 -4.29 7.64 2.59
CA ALA A 374 -3.25 6.76 2.11
C ALA A 374 -3.37 5.34 2.68
N LEU A 375 -3.70 5.22 3.96
CA LEU A 375 -3.75 3.95 4.66
C LEU A 375 -4.78 4.02 5.82
N PRO A 376 -5.64 3.00 6.01
CA PRO A 376 -6.47 2.91 7.21
C PRO A 376 -5.61 2.76 8.48
N ALA A 377 -5.98 3.45 9.55
CA ALA A 377 -5.32 3.31 10.84
C ALA A 377 -5.78 2.03 11.54
N TYR A 378 -4.93 1.02 11.62
CA TYR A 378 -5.22 -0.26 12.24
C TYR A 378 -4.69 -0.30 13.67
N THR A 379 -5.54 0.04 14.64
CA THR A 379 -5.19 0.15 16.06
C THR A 379 -5.53 -1.13 16.84
N PRO A 380 -4.94 -1.34 18.04
CA PRO A 380 -5.30 -2.46 18.91
C PRO A 380 -6.80 -2.56 19.18
N GLY A 381 -7.30 -3.79 19.22
CA GLY A 381 -8.74 -4.06 19.44
C GLY A 381 -9.59 -3.98 18.17
N HIS A 382 -9.01 -3.60 17.04
CA HIS A 382 -9.72 -3.64 15.77
C HIS A 382 -9.95 -5.10 15.33
N PRO A 383 -11.13 -5.49 14.85
CA PRO A 383 -11.37 -6.83 14.34
C PRO A 383 -10.50 -7.09 13.11
N MET A 384 -10.03 -8.33 12.95
CA MET A 384 -9.26 -8.73 11.77
C MET A 384 -10.03 -8.47 10.48
N GLN A 385 -11.34 -8.61 10.52
CA GLN A 385 -12.25 -8.34 9.40
C GLN A 385 -13.61 -7.90 9.90
N GLN A 386 -14.17 -6.90 9.26
CA GLN A 386 -15.55 -6.45 9.47
C GLN A 386 -16.51 -7.29 8.60
N GLU A 387 -17.81 -7.13 8.83
CA GLU A 387 -18.84 -7.78 8.03
C GLU A 387 -18.74 -7.32 6.56
N LEU A 388 -18.65 -8.28 5.63
CA LEU A 388 -18.57 -7.98 4.19
C LEU A 388 -19.95 -7.93 3.52
N ARG A 389 -20.95 -8.54 4.14
CA ARG A 389 -22.32 -8.53 3.66
C ARG A 389 -23.16 -7.56 4.49
N LEU A 390 -23.66 -6.52 3.87
CA LEU A 390 -24.50 -5.50 4.54
C LEU A 390 -26.00 -5.82 4.41
N SER A 391 -26.40 -6.46 3.32
CA SER A 391 -27.75 -7.00 3.11
C SER A 391 -27.71 -8.16 2.13
N ASP A 392 -28.87 -8.67 1.71
CA ASP A 392 -28.95 -9.76 0.72
C ASP A 392 -28.35 -9.39 -0.64
N THR A 393 -28.30 -8.09 -0.96
CA THR A 393 -27.83 -7.61 -2.25
C THR A 393 -26.83 -6.46 -2.16
N LEU A 394 -26.33 -6.16 -0.95
CA LEU A 394 -25.36 -5.10 -0.72
C LEU A 394 -24.15 -5.63 0.04
N PHE A 395 -22.98 -5.43 -0.51
CA PHE A 395 -21.70 -5.94 0.02
C PHE A 395 -20.66 -4.83 0.07
N GLN A 396 -19.59 -5.03 0.84
CA GLN A 396 -18.45 -4.13 0.89
C GLN A 396 -17.15 -4.91 0.88
N CYS A 397 -16.09 -4.32 0.28
CA CYS A 397 -14.74 -4.85 0.29
C CYS A 397 -13.71 -3.72 0.25
N GLY A 398 -12.52 -4.01 0.73
CA GLY A 398 -11.42 -3.05 0.81
C GLY A 398 -10.43 -3.45 1.90
N ASP A 399 -9.30 -2.78 1.98
CA ASP A 399 -8.36 -2.96 3.06
C ASP A 399 -8.86 -2.37 4.39
N TRP A 400 -9.72 -1.37 4.35
CA TRP A 400 -10.28 -0.73 5.53
C TRP A 400 -11.30 -1.61 6.28
N VAL A 401 -11.94 -2.58 5.62
CA VAL A 401 -12.79 -3.57 6.27
C VAL A 401 -12.01 -4.76 6.85
N SER A 402 -10.69 -4.74 6.72
CA SER A 402 -9.81 -5.79 7.25
C SER A 402 -8.54 -5.14 7.82
N TYR A 403 -7.37 -5.39 7.25
CA TYR A 403 -6.10 -4.81 7.66
C TYR A 403 -5.45 -4.06 6.48
N PRO A 404 -4.69 -2.97 6.75
CA PRO A 404 -4.23 -2.06 5.71
C PRO A 404 -3.14 -2.67 4.81
N SER A 405 -3.54 -3.38 3.76
CA SER A 405 -2.61 -3.98 2.80
C SER A 405 -3.24 -4.29 1.46
N LEU A 406 -2.40 -4.37 0.42
CA LEU A 406 -2.79 -4.90 -0.88
C LEU A 406 -3.37 -6.32 -0.77
N ASN A 407 -2.82 -7.16 0.12
CA ASN A 407 -3.29 -8.52 0.34
C ASN A 407 -4.72 -8.55 0.86
N ALA A 408 -5.06 -7.70 1.84
CA ALA A 408 -6.42 -7.60 2.37
C ALA A 408 -7.41 -7.05 1.34
N ALA A 409 -7.00 -6.04 0.57
CA ALA A 409 -7.85 -5.51 -0.50
C ALA A 409 -8.23 -6.60 -1.52
N LEU A 410 -7.25 -7.37 -2.01
CA LEU A 410 -7.49 -8.49 -2.92
C LEU A 410 -8.32 -9.60 -2.27
N GLY A 411 -8.02 -9.92 -1.01
CA GLY A 411 -8.68 -10.99 -0.25
C GLY A 411 -10.15 -10.71 0.03
N THR A 412 -10.48 -9.51 0.49
CA THR A 412 -11.88 -9.11 0.75
C THR A 412 -12.68 -9.05 -0.54
N GLY A 413 -12.09 -8.58 -1.65
CA GLY A 413 -12.72 -8.63 -2.97
C GLY A 413 -13.05 -10.05 -3.41
N ARG A 414 -12.12 -11.01 -3.23
CA ARG A 414 -12.38 -12.45 -3.50
C ARG A 414 -13.48 -12.99 -2.63
N GLN A 415 -13.43 -12.73 -1.32
CA GLN A 415 -14.41 -13.25 -0.36
C GLN A 415 -15.83 -12.77 -0.68
N VAL A 416 -16.00 -11.50 -1.05
CA VAL A 416 -17.30 -10.97 -1.50
C VAL A 416 -17.78 -11.70 -2.76
N ALA A 417 -16.91 -11.94 -3.73
CA ALA A 417 -17.28 -12.70 -4.92
C ALA A 417 -17.72 -14.14 -4.58
N GLU A 418 -17.05 -14.78 -3.63
CA GLU A 418 -17.42 -16.11 -3.13
C GLU A 418 -18.78 -16.12 -2.40
N LEU A 419 -19.07 -15.07 -1.57
CA LEU A 419 -20.37 -14.94 -0.91
C LEU A 419 -21.51 -14.84 -1.94
N ILE A 420 -21.38 -13.93 -2.92
CA ILE A 420 -22.37 -13.73 -3.98
C ILE A 420 -22.59 -15.00 -4.83
N THR A 421 -21.52 -15.77 -5.07
CA THR A 421 -21.61 -16.95 -5.95
C THR A 421 -22.26 -18.15 -5.26
N LYS A 422 -22.05 -18.35 -3.95
CA LYS A 422 -22.60 -19.47 -3.17
C LYS A 422 -24.14 -19.43 -3.06
N GLU A 423 -24.72 -18.23 -3.02
CA GLU A 423 -26.18 -18.05 -2.86
C GLU A 423 -27.01 -18.45 -4.09
N VAL A 424 -26.40 -18.53 -5.25
CA VAL A 424 -27.09 -18.89 -6.49
C VAL A 424 -27.10 -20.41 -6.73
N THR A 425 -26.30 -21.14 -5.95
CA THR A 425 -26.23 -22.61 -6.01
C THR A 425 -27.03 -23.30 -4.91
N SER A 426 -27.64 -22.55 -4.01
CA SER A 426 -28.58 -23.04 -2.97
C SER A 426 -30.04 -22.69 -3.33
#